data_5f3d66178fe6cec12938f9873b51a4d9
#
_entry.id   5f3d66178fe6cec12938f9873b51a4d9
#
_cell.length_a   1.000
_cell.length_b   1.000
_cell.length_c   1.000
_cell.angle_alpha   90.00
_cell.angle_beta   90.00
_cell.angle_gamma   90.00
#
_symmetry.space_group_name_H-M   'P 1'
#
loop_
_entity.id
_entity.type
_entity.pdbx_description
1 polymer ?
#
loop_
_entity_poly.entity_id
_entity_poly.type
_entity_poly.pdbx_seq_one_letter_code
_entity_poly.pdbx_strand_id
1 'polypeptide(L)'
;MDFDQLNKIVETVNTISPDLILIAGDLFDVEAFEYCDKPKIAEILRKLNPQGKIYAALGNHDPESASGKMQKFYQEADIRLLIDEAVFTEDFLLIGRDDVTTNPGRKKLEEIMEGTKKENRPCIVIDHNPLGIKEAEEEEQADLVLCGHTHRGQFFPANVFTRLAYGKQGYYGYYKNGGTQSVVSSGAGYFQMPMRIGSNSEVVVFHIK
;
A
#
# COMPACT_ATOMS: atom_id res chain seq x y z
N MET A 1 7.15 15.68 -6.37
CA MET A 1 7.00 14.43 -7.17
C MET A 1 7.51 14.69 -8.57
N ASP A 2 8.36 13.82 -9.09
CA ASP A 2 8.89 13.90 -10.44
C ASP A 2 7.90 13.23 -11.41
N PHE A 3 7.36 14.02 -12.36
CA PHE A 3 6.38 13.54 -13.33
C PHE A 3 6.97 12.51 -14.31
N ASP A 4 8.25 12.63 -14.65
CA ASP A 4 8.91 11.67 -15.56
C ASP A 4 9.07 10.30 -14.87
N GLN A 5 9.40 10.31 -13.59
CA GLN A 5 9.45 9.09 -12.80
C GLN A 5 8.06 8.46 -12.67
N LEU A 6 7.03 9.26 -12.37
CA LEU A 6 5.66 8.74 -12.26
C LEU A 6 5.16 8.16 -13.59
N ASN A 7 5.41 8.82 -14.72
CA ASN A 7 5.09 8.28 -16.05
C ASN A 7 5.80 6.94 -16.30
N LYS A 8 7.09 6.82 -15.97
CA LYS A 8 7.83 5.55 -16.11
C LYS A 8 7.25 4.42 -15.25
N ILE A 9 6.80 4.73 -14.03
CA ILE A 9 6.13 3.76 -13.17
C ILE A 9 4.83 3.29 -13.85
N VAL A 10 4.00 4.22 -14.32
CA VAL A 10 2.74 3.91 -15.01
C VAL A 10 3.00 3.07 -16.27
N GLU A 11 3.96 3.45 -17.09
CA GLU A 11 4.35 2.69 -18.29
C GLU A 11 4.81 1.27 -17.91
N THR A 12 5.67 1.14 -16.89
CA THR A 12 6.15 -0.15 -16.41
C THR A 12 5.00 -1.05 -15.95
N VAL A 13 4.08 -0.51 -15.15
CA VAL A 13 2.91 -1.25 -14.67
C VAL A 13 2.03 -1.69 -15.85
N ASN A 14 1.80 -0.82 -16.83
CA ASN A 14 0.97 -1.13 -18.00
C ASN A 14 1.60 -2.22 -18.89
N THR A 15 2.94 -2.32 -18.96
CA THR A 15 3.60 -3.43 -19.71
C THR A 15 3.33 -4.80 -19.09
N ILE A 16 3.03 -4.85 -17.78
CA ILE A 16 2.70 -6.10 -17.07
C ILE A 16 1.27 -6.55 -17.39
N SER A 17 0.39 -5.62 -17.81
CA SER A 17 -1.04 -5.85 -18.06
C SER A 17 -1.72 -6.53 -16.87
N PRO A 18 -1.70 -5.95 -15.67
CA PRO A 18 -2.22 -6.59 -14.46
C PRO A 18 -3.74 -6.68 -14.48
N ASP A 19 -4.30 -7.69 -13.84
CA ASP A 19 -5.74 -7.79 -13.60
C ASP A 19 -6.21 -6.75 -12.58
N LEU A 20 -5.37 -6.43 -11.59
CA LEU A 20 -5.66 -5.52 -10.49
C LEU A 20 -4.42 -4.75 -10.09
N ILE A 21 -4.59 -3.50 -9.66
CA ILE A 21 -3.51 -2.68 -9.08
C ILE A 21 -3.87 -2.33 -7.64
N LEU A 22 -2.91 -2.58 -6.74
CA LEU A 22 -3.02 -2.24 -5.32
C LEU A 22 -1.92 -1.26 -4.93
N ILE A 23 -2.30 -0.12 -4.35
CA ILE A 23 -1.39 0.94 -3.88
C ILE A 23 -1.35 0.89 -2.36
N ALA A 24 -0.20 0.54 -1.81
CA ALA A 24 -0.01 0.35 -0.38
C ALA A 24 0.42 1.63 0.35
N GLY A 25 -0.22 2.76 0.07
CA GLY A 25 -0.01 4.03 0.78
C GLY A 25 1.22 4.82 0.37
N ASP A 26 1.40 5.97 1.00
CA ASP A 26 2.50 6.93 0.79
C ASP A 26 2.68 7.34 -0.68
N LEU A 27 1.57 7.67 -1.34
CA LEU A 27 1.64 8.25 -2.68
C LEU A 27 2.22 9.66 -2.64
N PHE A 28 1.99 10.38 -1.54
CA PHE A 28 2.49 11.71 -1.28
C PHE A 28 3.25 11.77 0.04
N ASP A 29 4.02 12.82 0.21
CA ASP A 29 4.39 13.40 1.48
C ASP A 29 3.38 14.52 1.79
N VAL A 30 2.99 14.69 3.06
CA VAL A 30 1.98 15.69 3.50
C VAL A 30 2.33 17.08 2.97
N GLU A 31 3.58 17.50 3.09
CA GLU A 31 4.01 18.80 2.58
C GLU A 31 3.94 18.85 1.05
N ALA A 32 4.40 17.81 0.37
CA ALA A 32 4.38 17.73 -1.09
C ALA A 32 2.95 17.77 -1.64
N PHE A 33 1.97 17.18 -0.94
CA PHE A 33 0.57 17.23 -1.33
C PHE A 33 0.03 18.66 -1.42
N GLU A 34 0.44 19.55 -0.53
CA GLU A 34 -0.06 20.94 -0.54
C GLU A 34 0.42 21.75 -1.76
N TYR A 35 1.64 21.48 -2.25
CA TYR A 35 2.29 22.28 -3.29
C TYR A 35 2.38 21.61 -4.66
N CYS A 36 2.05 20.31 -4.79
CA CYS A 36 2.14 19.61 -6.06
C CYS A 36 0.99 19.95 -7.01
N ASP A 37 1.20 19.71 -8.31
CA ASP A 37 0.17 19.76 -9.34
C ASP A 37 -0.69 18.49 -9.30
N LYS A 38 -1.65 18.46 -8.37
CA LYS A 38 -2.57 17.34 -8.17
C LYS A 38 -3.35 16.96 -9.43
N PRO A 39 -3.92 17.90 -10.20
CA PRO A 39 -4.58 17.59 -11.46
C PRO A 39 -3.68 16.83 -12.44
N LYS A 40 -2.41 17.25 -12.55
CA LYS A 40 -1.44 16.59 -13.43
C LYS A 40 -1.07 15.18 -12.95
N ILE A 41 -0.90 15.00 -11.66
CA ILE A 41 -0.63 13.68 -11.08
C ILE A 41 -1.83 12.75 -11.30
N ALA A 42 -3.05 13.21 -11.05
CA ALA A 42 -4.27 12.44 -11.31
C ALA A 42 -4.40 12.08 -12.81
N GLU A 43 -4.07 13.00 -13.73
CA GLU A 43 -4.04 12.72 -15.17
C GLU A 43 -3.06 11.60 -15.53
N ILE A 44 -1.87 11.59 -14.90
CA ILE A 44 -0.87 10.54 -15.12
C ILE A 44 -1.36 9.20 -14.56
N LEU A 45 -1.91 9.19 -13.34
CA LEU A 45 -2.42 7.98 -12.70
C LEU A 45 -3.61 7.37 -13.46
N ARG A 46 -4.47 8.17 -14.07
CA ARG A 46 -5.56 7.67 -14.95
C ARG A 46 -5.07 6.91 -16.18
N LYS A 47 -3.78 6.98 -16.51
CA LYS A 47 -3.19 6.16 -17.59
C LYS A 47 -2.87 4.74 -17.16
N LEU A 48 -2.94 4.42 -15.85
CA LEU A 48 -2.89 3.05 -15.38
C LEU A 48 -4.06 2.28 -15.98
N ASN A 49 -3.78 1.13 -16.57
CA ASN A 49 -4.76 0.37 -17.35
C ASN A 49 -4.80 -1.11 -16.94
N PRO A 50 -5.25 -1.44 -15.72
CA PRO A 50 -5.52 -2.82 -15.35
C PRO A 50 -6.77 -3.33 -16.06
N GLN A 51 -6.95 -4.66 -16.13
CA GLN A 51 -8.20 -5.27 -16.62
C GLN A 51 -9.37 -5.02 -15.66
N GLY A 52 -9.09 -4.93 -14.36
CA GLY A 52 -10.04 -4.64 -13.29
C GLY A 52 -9.89 -3.23 -12.73
N LYS A 53 -9.96 -3.11 -11.43
CA LYS A 53 -9.94 -1.82 -10.71
C LYS A 53 -8.58 -1.52 -10.07
N ILE A 54 -8.41 -0.28 -9.65
CA ILE A 54 -7.29 0.18 -8.85
C ILE A 54 -7.80 0.49 -7.44
N TYR A 55 -7.15 -0.08 -6.43
CA TYR A 55 -7.44 0.20 -5.03
C TYR A 55 -6.21 0.76 -4.33
N ALA A 56 -6.43 1.60 -3.33
CA ALA A 56 -5.38 2.18 -2.50
C ALA A 56 -5.75 2.09 -1.01
N ALA A 57 -4.75 2.04 -0.16
CA ALA A 57 -4.84 2.37 1.26
C ALA A 57 -4.01 3.62 1.55
N LEU A 58 -4.15 4.20 2.74
CA LEU A 58 -3.34 5.32 3.17
C LEU A 58 -2.02 4.86 3.79
N GLY A 59 -0.99 5.70 3.66
CA GLY A 59 0.25 5.60 4.41
C GLY A 59 0.41 6.76 5.38
N ASN A 60 1.46 6.72 6.18
CA ASN A 60 1.68 7.71 7.23
C ASN A 60 2.17 9.07 6.71
N HIS A 61 2.60 9.15 5.46
CA HIS A 61 2.97 10.41 4.80
C HIS A 61 1.86 10.97 3.90
N ASP A 62 0.78 10.24 3.68
CA ASP A 62 -0.41 10.79 3.03
C ASP A 62 -1.16 11.74 3.99
N PRO A 63 -1.87 12.77 3.49
CA PRO A 63 -2.81 13.54 4.30
C PRO A 63 -3.78 12.63 5.07
N GLU A 64 -3.95 12.93 6.36
CA GLU A 64 -4.79 12.14 7.28
C GLU A 64 -6.19 11.85 6.71
N SER A 65 -6.70 10.66 7.01
CA SER A 65 -8.04 10.20 6.56
C SER A 65 -9.15 11.18 6.90
N ALA A 66 -9.11 11.76 8.11
CA ALA A 66 -10.09 12.74 8.58
C ALA A 66 -10.18 14.01 7.73
N SER A 67 -9.11 14.36 6.99
CA SER A 67 -9.13 15.54 6.11
C SER A 67 -9.96 15.39 4.85
N GLY A 68 -10.23 14.16 4.41
CA GLY A 68 -10.91 13.84 3.15
C GLY A 68 -10.13 14.21 1.88
N LYS A 69 -8.93 14.77 2.02
CA LYS A 69 -8.12 15.26 0.88
C LYS A 69 -7.70 14.13 -0.06
N MET A 70 -7.23 13.01 0.50
CA MET A 70 -6.83 11.85 -0.29
C MET A 70 -8.01 11.14 -0.92
N GLN A 71 -9.16 11.07 -0.23
CA GLN A 71 -10.39 10.52 -0.81
C GLN A 71 -10.77 11.26 -2.09
N LYS A 72 -10.78 12.60 -2.04
CA LYS A 72 -11.08 13.42 -3.20
C LYS A 72 -10.05 13.23 -4.32
N PHE A 73 -8.76 13.25 -3.98
CA PHE A 73 -7.69 13.09 -4.96
C PHE A 73 -7.76 11.73 -5.68
N TYR A 74 -7.93 10.63 -4.93
CA TYR A 74 -8.02 9.30 -5.53
C TYR A 74 -9.28 9.14 -6.39
N GLN A 75 -10.40 9.76 -5.99
CA GLN A 75 -11.61 9.80 -6.82
C GLN A 75 -11.34 10.52 -8.14
N GLU A 76 -10.61 11.64 -8.14
CA GLU A 76 -10.20 12.36 -9.35
C GLU A 76 -9.24 11.54 -10.23
N ALA A 77 -8.47 10.63 -9.64
CA ALA A 77 -7.55 9.73 -10.33
C ALA A 77 -8.19 8.40 -10.80
N ASP A 78 -9.51 8.20 -10.56
CA ASP A 78 -10.24 6.95 -10.82
C ASP A 78 -9.69 5.76 -10.05
N ILE A 79 -9.28 6.00 -8.80
CA ILE A 79 -8.74 5.01 -7.87
C ILE A 79 -9.68 4.92 -6.66
N ARG A 80 -10.03 3.71 -6.23
CA ARG A 80 -10.84 3.52 -5.02
C ARG A 80 -9.95 3.46 -3.79
N LEU A 81 -10.00 4.49 -2.94
CA LEU A 81 -9.37 4.49 -1.64
C LEU A 81 -10.21 3.71 -0.64
N LEU A 82 -9.57 2.82 0.11
CA LEU A 82 -10.16 2.05 1.19
C LEU A 82 -9.54 2.52 2.52
N ILE A 83 -10.38 2.92 3.47
CA ILE A 83 -9.98 3.41 4.79
C ILE A 83 -10.75 2.62 5.84
N ASP A 84 -10.13 1.61 6.43
CA ASP A 84 -10.78 0.64 7.32
C ASP A 84 -12.07 0.08 6.71
N GLU A 85 -11.98 -0.26 5.43
CA GLU A 85 -13.09 -0.70 4.59
C GLU A 85 -12.75 -2.01 3.89
N ALA A 86 -13.76 -2.89 3.79
CA ALA A 86 -13.69 -4.13 3.05
C ALA A 86 -14.52 -4.06 1.76
N VAL A 87 -14.01 -4.65 0.68
CA VAL A 87 -14.73 -4.82 -0.58
C VAL A 87 -14.58 -6.24 -1.09
N PHE A 88 -15.63 -6.76 -1.70
CA PHE A 88 -15.53 -8.01 -2.46
C PHE A 88 -15.08 -7.72 -3.88
N THR A 89 -14.03 -8.41 -4.29
CA THR A 89 -13.71 -8.60 -5.72
C THR A 89 -14.37 -9.89 -6.22
N GLU A 90 -14.14 -10.26 -7.47
CA GLU A 90 -14.66 -11.54 -7.98
C GLU A 90 -14.05 -12.74 -7.24
N ASP A 91 -12.75 -12.67 -6.90
CA ASP A 91 -11.96 -13.81 -6.43
C ASP A 91 -11.66 -13.76 -4.93
N PHE A 92 -11.62 -12.59 -4.29
CA PHE A 92 -11.19 -12.42 -2.91
C PHE A 92 -11.85 -11.24 -2.20
N LEU A 93 -11.76 -11.24 -0.88
CA LEU A 93 -12.06 -10.10 -0.04
C LEU A 93 -10.82 -9.20 0.03
N LEU A 94 -10.98 -7.92 -0.29
CA LEU A 94 -9.93 -6.92 -0.17
C LEU A 94 -10.25 -5.96 0.97
N ILE A 95 -9.31 -5.75 1.87
CA ILE A 95 -9.40 -4.80 2.98
C ILE A 95 -8.31 -3.76 2.81
N GLY A 96 -8.65 -2.48 2.86
CA GLY A 96 -7.69 -1.38 2.99
C GLY A 96 -7.76 -0.77 4.38
N ARG A 97 -6.59 -0.66 5.02
CA ARG A 97 -6.47 -0.12 6.38
C ARG A 97 -6.13 1.37 6.36
N ASP A 98 -6.58 2.10 7.37
CA ASP A 98 -5.99 3.40 7.71
C ASP A 98 -4.60 3.19 8.32
N ASP A 99 -3.71 4.18 8.28
CA ASP A 99 -2.37 4.00 8.85
C ASP A 99 -2.38 4.09 10.37
N VAL A 100 -1.74 3.11 11.04
CA VAL A 100 -1.70 3.00 12.49
C VAL A 100 -0.93 4.13 13.17
N THR A 101 -0.02 4.78 12.45
CA THR A 101 0.82 5.86 13.01
C THR A 101 0.06 7.18 13.04
N THR A 102 -0.71 7.46 12.00
CA THR A 102 -1.54 8.68 11.90
C THR A 102 -2.87 8.53 12.59
N ASN A 103 -3.42 7.32 12.65
CA ASN A 103 -4.65 6.99 13.34
C ASN A 103 -4.49 5.77 14.24
N PRO A 104 -3.94 5.93 15.46
CA PRO A 104 -3.83 4.81 16.43
C PRO A 104 -5.17 4.22 16.86
N GLY A 105 -6.27 4.97 16.66
CA GLY A 105 -7.64 4.55 16.97
C GLY A 105 -8.37 3.92 15.77
N ARG A 106 -7.66 3.54 14.69
CA ARG A 106 -8.25 2.87 13.54
C ARG A 106 -9.00 1.61 13.95
N LYS A 107 -9.98 1.20 13.16
CA LYS A 107 -10.73 -0.04 13.45
C LYS A 107 -9.79 -1.23 13.53
N LYS A 108 -10.10 -2.18 14.38
CA LYS A 108 -9.44 -3.48 14.35
C LYS A 108 -9.83 -4.26 13.10
N LEU A 109 -8.98 -5.17 12.66
CA LEU A 109 -9.26 -6.03 11.51
C LEU A 109 -10.53 -6.85 11.73
N GLU A 110 -10.71 -7.39 12.96
CA GLU A 110 -11.91 -8.10 13.39
C GLU A 110 -13.19 -7.26 13.17
N GLU A 111 -13.18 -5.99 13.61
CA GLU A 111 -14.34 -5.09 13.47
C GLU A 111 -14.72 -4.84 11.99
N ILE A 112 -13.72 -4.77 11.10
CA ILE A 112 -13.97 -4.60 9.67
C ILE A 112 -14.59 -5.89 9.10
N MET A 113 -14.16 -7.03 9.59
CA MET A 113 -14.60 -8.34 9.11
C MET A 113 -15.94 -8.79 9.69
N GLU A 114 -16.32 -8.36 10.91
CA GLU A 114 -17.63 -8.67 11.51
C GLU A 114 -18.82 -8.29 10.61
N GLY A 115 -18.69 -7.16 9.90
CA GLY A 115 -19.67 -6.70 8.93
C GLY A 115 -19.61 -7.43 7.57
N THR A 116 -18.63 -8.33 7.39
CA THR A 116 -18.28 -8.87 6.08
C THR A 116 -18.28 -10.40 6.14
N LYS A 117 -19.26 -11.06 5.50
CA LYS A 117 -19.25 -12.53 5.40
C LYS A 117 -18.13 -12.95 4.44
N LYS A 118 -17.07 -13.52 4.98
CA LYS A 118 -15.86 -13.98 4.21
C LYS A 118 -16.18 -15.02 3.13
N GLU A 119 -17.32 -15.68 3.17
CA GLU A 119 -17.83 -16.64 2.15
C GLU A 119 -16.79 -17.65 1.63
N ASN A 120 -15.82 -18.08 2.48
CA ASN A 120 -14.70 -18.94 2.11
C ASN A 120 -13.76 -18.38 1.01
N ARG A 121 -13.74 -17.05 0.80
CA ARG A 121 -12.83 -16.41 -0.14
C ARG A 121 -11.51 -16.06 0.54
N PRO A 122 -10.38 -16.11 -0.18
CA PRO A 122 -9.13 -15.54 0.33
C PRO A 122 -9.30 -14.08 0.74
N CYS A 123 -8.57 -13.65 1.77
CA CYS A 123 -8.57 -12.27 2.26
C CYS A 123 -7.21 -11.62 2.04
N ILE A 124 -7.19 -10.53 1.29
CA ILE A 124 -6.01 -9.70 1.07
C ILE A 124 -6.18 -8.39 1.84
N VAL A 125 -5.19 -8.04 2.65
CA VAL A 125 -5.17 -6.79 3.41
C VAL A 125 -4.07 -5.88 2.86
N ILE A 126 -4.42 -4.65 2.55
CA ILE A 126 -3.45 -3.57 2.30
C ILE A 126 -3.31 -2.80 3.62
N ASP A 127 -2.17 -2.94 4.27
CA ASP A 127 -1.82 -2.19 5.47
C ASP A 127 -0.43 -1.58 5.26
N HIS A 128 -0.37 -0.28 5.05
CA HIS A 128 0.88 0.40 4.73
C HIS A 128 2.00 0.05 5.70
N ASN A 129 1.69 0.09 7.00
CA ASN A 129 2.69 -0.12 8.03
C ASN A 129 2.82 -1.61 8.41
N PRO A 130 4.03 -2.21 8.33
CA PRO A 130 4.24 -3.61 8.68
C PRO A 130 3.89 -3.99 10.13
N LEU A 131 3.67 -3.03 11.02
CA LEU A 131 3.18 -3.30 12.38
C LEU A 131 1.80 -3.97 12.37
N GLY A 132 0.99 -3.77 11.34
CA GLY A 132 -0.30 -4.42 11.18
C GLY A 132 -0.24 -5.91 10.80
N ILE A 133 0.93 -6.42 10.38
CA ILE A 133 1.09 -7.85 10.05
C ILE A 133 0.77 -8.74 11.25
N LYS A 134 1.20 -8.32 12.43
CA LYS A 134 0.98 -9.09 13.66
C LYS A 134 -0.50 -9.25 13.99
N GLU A 135 -1.30 -8.20 13.84
CA GLU A 135 -2.75 -8.25 14.02
C GLU A 135 -3.40 -9.26 13.06
N ALA A 136 -2.99 -9.21 11.79
CA ALA A 136 -3.52 -10.12 10.77
C ALA A 136 -3.17 -11.60 11.02
N GLU A 137 -2.00 -11.88 11.62
CA GLU A 137 -1.57 -13.23 11.98
C GLU A 137 -2.33 -13.76 13.21
N GLU A 138 -2.51 -12.93 14.23
CA GLU A 138 -3.19 -13.32 15.49
C GLU A 138 -4.66 -13.67 15.25
N GLU A 139 -5.31 -12.97 14.34
CA GLU A 139 -6.71 -13.18 14.00
C GLU A 139 -6.93 -14.31 12.97
N GLU A 140 -5.87 -14.84 12.36
CA GLU A 140 -5.93 -15.83 11.26
C GLU A 140 -6.91 -15.47 10.13
N GLN A 141 -7.14 -14.18 9.94
CA GLN A 141 -8.20 -13.67 9.07
C GLN A 141 -7.69 -13.25 7.69
N ALA A 142 -6.41 -12.92 7.58
CA ALA A 142 -5.78 -12.53 6.33
C ALA A 142 -4.91 -13.65 5.75
N ASP A 143 -5.13 -13.95 4.48
CA ASP A 143 -4.29 -14.89 3.74
C ASP A 143 -3.03 -14.19 3.21
N LEU A 144 -3.13 -12.88 2.88
CA LEU A 144 -2.03 -12.07 2.39
C LEU A 144 -2.11 -10.63 2.92
N VAL A 145 -1.01 -10.13 3.47
CA VAL A 145 -0.86 -8.72 3.90
C VAL A 145 0.18 -8.03 3.03
N LEU A 146 -0.20 -6.89 2.45
CA LEU A 146 0.65 -6.09 1.56
C LEU A 146 1.03 -4.79 2.27
N CYS A 147 2.34 -4.57 2.43
CA CYS A 147 2.90 -3.41 3.14
C CYS A 147 3.92 -2.66 2.29
N GLY A 148 4.13 -1.38 2.66
CA GLY A 148 5.20 -0.52 2.18
C GLY A 148 6.06 -0.01 3.31
N HIS A 149 6.08 1.31 3.51
CA HIS A 149 6.60 2.06 4.67
C HIS A 149 8.11 2.03 4.86
N THR A 150 8.75 0.88 4.87
CA THR A 150 10.14 0.72 5.31
C THR A 150 11.17 1.18 4.29
N HIS A 151 10.79 1.34 3.02
CA HIS A 151 11.69 1.62 1.88
C HIS A 151 12.91 0.68 1.81
N ARG A 152 12.88 -0.47 2.53
CA ARG A 152 14.06 -1.32 2.77
C ARG A 152 15.21 -0.51 3.38
N GLY A 153 14.88 0.53 4.17
CA GLY A 153 15.84 1.46 4.78
C GLY A 153 16.55 2.39 3.80
N GLN A 154 16.22 2.34 2.52
CA GLN A 154 16.67 3.21 1.43
C GLN A 154 18.20 3.35 1.25
N PHE A 155 18.97 3.58 2.33
CA PHE A 155 20.44 3.68 2.31
C PHE A 155 21.08 3.29 3.66
N PHE A 156 22.38 3.04 3.65
CA PHE A 156 23.16 2.79 4.87
C PHE A 156 23.43 4.13 5.61
N PRO A 157 23.32 4.18 6.97
CA PRO A 157 23.01 3.07 7.88
C PRO A 157 21.53 2.91 8.20
N ALA A 158 20.62 3.67 7.58
CA ALA A 158 19.18 3.64 7.86
C ALA A 158 18.59 2.22 7.70
N ASN A 159 19.08 1.45 6.73
CA ASN A 159 18.66 0.06 6.52
C ASN A 159 18.93 -0.85 7.73
N VAL A 160 19.97 -0.59 8.49
CA VAL A 160 20.27 -1.35 9.73
C VAL A 160 19.26 -1.01 10.82
N PHE A 161 18.99 0.27 11.02
CA PHE A 161 18.01 0.74 12.01
C PHE A 161 16.59 0.30 11.67
N THR A 162 16.19 0.40 10.42
CA THR A 162 14.88 -0.07 9.96
C THR A 162 14.72 -1.58 10.20
N ARG A 163 15.75 -2.37 9.89
CA ARG A 163 15.73 -3.82 10.13
C ARG A 163 15.65 -4.17 11.61
N LEU A 164 16.30 -3.40 12.48
CA LEU A 164 16.20 -3.59 13.93
C LEU A 164 14.81 -3.21 14.46
N ALA A 165 14.22 -2.14 13.96
CA ALA A 165 12.91 -1.66 14.39
C ALA A 165 11.77 -2.59 13.98
N TYR A 166 11.76 -3.05 12.72
CA TYR A 166 10.67 -3.86 12.15
C TYR A 166 10.94 -5.37 12.17
N GLY A 167 12.13 -5.78 12.59
CA GLY A 167 12.53 -7.19 12.56
C GLY A 167 12.67 -7.73 11.13
N LYS A 168 12.84 -9.04 11.00
CA LYS A 168 13.04 -9.68 9.70
C LYS A 168 11.79 -9.61 8.82
N GLN A 169 10.63 -9.88 9.39
CA GLN A 169 9.35 -9.97 8.68
C GLN A 169 8.85 -8.61 8.21
N GLY A 170 8.88 -7.61 9.08
CA GLY A 170 8.40 -6.27 8.75
C GLY A 170 9.40 -5.40 7.99
N TYR A 171 10.62 -5.90 7.74
CA TYR A 171 11.65 -5.11 7.09
C TYR A 171 11.49 -5.04 5.58
N TYR A 172 11.43 -6.20 4.89
CA TYR A 172 11.39 -6.27 3.43
C TYR A 172 11.20 -7.70 2.93
N GLY A 173 10.43 -7.82 1.84
CA GLY A 173 10.29 -9.04 1.07
C GLY A 173 9.12 -9.91 1.51
N TYR A 174 9.11 -11.14 1.04
CA TYR A 174 8.07 -12.12 1.34
C TYR A 174 8.38 -12.88 2.63
N TYR A 175 7.34 -13.08 3.42
CA TYR A 175 7.39 -13.89 4.61
C TYR A 175 6.08 -14.69 4.76
N LYS A 176 6.17 -15.88 5.38
CA LYS A 176 5.01 -16.71 5.70
C LYS A 176 5.08 -17.15 7.15
N ASN A 177 3.98 -16.96 7.88
CA ASN A 177 3.81 -17.39 9.24
C ASN A 177 2.42 -18.04 9.41
N GLY A 178 2.38 -19.35 9.72
CA GLY A 178 1.13 -20.09 9.77
C GLY A 178 0.37 -20.04 8.44
N GLY A 179 -0.88 -19.62 8.50
CA GLY A 179 -1.77 -19.42 7.35
C GLY A 179 -1.54 -18.10 6.63
N THR A 180 -0.98 -17.10 7.30
CA THR A 180 -0.83 -15.74 6.78
C THR A 180 0.48 -15.57 6.02
N GLN A 181 0.41 -14.93 4.88
CA GLN A 181 1.54 -14.50 4.07
C GLN A 181 1.67 -12.97 4.16
N SER A 182 2.87 -12.44 4.13
CA SER A 182 3.09 -10.99 4.10
C SER A 182 4.17 -10.62 3.09
N VAL A 183 3.99 -9.43 2.49
CA VAL A 183 4.98 -8.84 1.59
C VAL A 183 5.18 -7.39 1.98
N VAL A 184 6.44 -7.04 2.25
CA VAL A 184 6.84 -5.64 2.50
C VAL A 184 7.66 -5.19 1.31
N SER A 185 7.11 -4.25 0.54
CA SER A 185 7.79 -3.67 -0.63
C SER A 185 8.73 -2.54 -0.23
N SER A 186 9.82 -2.39 -0.99
CA SER A 186 10.67 -1.21 -0.89
C SER A 186 10.04 0.05 -1.53
N GLY A 187 8.95 -0.12 -2.27
CA GLY A 187 8.23 0.96 -2.93
C GLY A 187 8.84 1.42 -4.25
N ALA A 188 8.02 2.05 -5.07
CA ALA A 188 8.41 2.56 -6.39
C ALA A 188 9.08 3.95 -6.33
N GLY A 189 8.84 4.69 -5.23
CA GLY A 189 9.36 6.05 -5.01
C GLY A 189 10.59 6.12 -4.11
N TYR A 190 10.77 7.31 -3.53
CA TYR A 190 11.83 7.64 -2.57
C TYR A 190 11.21 8.33 -1.36
N PHE A 191 11.86 8.16 -0.23
CA PHE A 191 11.57 8.94 0.97
C PHE A 191 12.54 10.13 1.05
N GLN A 192 12.01 11.35 1.05
CA GLN A 192 12.73 12.63 1.11
C GLN A 192 13.78 12.80 -0.01
N MET A 193 14.92 12.10 0.08
CA MET A 193 16.00 12.23 -0.91
C MET A 193 15.79 11.27 -2.09
N PRO A 194 15.90 11.75 -3.35
CA PRO A 194 15.72 10.93 -4.54
C PRO A 194 16.95 10.03 -4.79
N MET A 195 17.32 9.23 -3.81
CA MET A 195 18.52 8.37 -3.82
C MET A 195 18.25 7.07 -3.08
N ARG A 196 18.71 5.96 -3.65
CA ARG A 196 18.77 4.65 -2.99
C ARG A 196 20.18 4.09 -3.06
N ILE A 197 20.68 3.51 -1.97
CA ILE A 197 21.99 2.82 -1.90
C ILE A 197 21.79 1.47 -1.22
N GLY A 198 21.98 0.38 -1.98
CA GLY A 198 21.76 -0.98 -1.49
C GLY A 198 20.31 -1.46 -1.52
N SER A 199 19.40 -0.65 -2.09
CA SER A 199 18.02 -1.05 -2.41
C SER A 199 17.63 -0.46 -3.77
N ASN A 200 16.62 -1.05 -4.41
CA ASN A 200 16.05 -0.54 -5.67
C ASN A 200 14.60 -0.14 -5.45
N SER A 201 14.11 0.79 -6.29
CA SER A 201 12.68 0.97 -6.46
C SER A 201 12.08 -0.26 -7.13
N GLU A 202 10.88 -0.65 -6.74
CA GLU A 202 10.23 -1.84 -7.27
C GLU A 202 8.71 -1.69 -7.40
N VAL A 203 8.15 -2.45 -8.31
CA VAL A 203 6.75 -2.83 -8.37
C VAL A 203 6.70 -4.35 -8.16
N VAL A 204 5.87 -4.80 -7.23
CA VAL A 204 5.75 -6.23 -6.91
C VAL A 204 4.61 -6.83 -7.72
N VAL A 205 4.85 -7.96 -8.37
CA VAL A 205 3.86 -8.69 -9.15
C VAL A 205 3.51 -9.98 -8.42
N PHE A 206 2.22 -10.21 -8.20
CA PHE A 206 1.69 -11.43 -7.62
C PHE A 206 0.95 -12.24 -8.68
N HIS A 207 1.17 -13.54 -8.69
CA HIS A 207 0.36 -14.49 -9.45
C HIS A 207 -0.42 -15.33 -8.44
N ILE A 208 -1.69 -14.99 -8.25
CA ILE A 208 -2.60 -15.73 -7.37
C ILE A 208 -3.24 -16.85 -8.19
N LYS A 209 -3.17 -18.08 -7.67
CA LYS A 209 -3.72 -19.28 -8.33
C LYS A 209 -4.73 -19.95 -7.41
#